data_3484da62cd1d46ba1d843e8aa690e4a6
#
_entry.id   3484da62cd1d46ba1d843e8aa690e4a6
#
_cell.length_a   1.000
_cell.length_b   1.000
_cell.length_c   1.000
_cell.angle_alpha   90.00
_cell.angle_beta   90.00
_cell.angle_gamma   90.00
#
_symmetry.space_group_name_H-M   'P 1'
#
loop_
_entity.id
_entity.type
_entity.pdbx_description
1 polymer ?
#
loop_
_entity_poly.entity_id
_entity_poly.type
_entity_poly.pdbx_seq_one_letter_code
_entity_poly.pdbx_strand_id
1 'polypeptide(L)'
;IIRNFTKEAGVRNLEREISSICRKVAKQVVRRGKETKIQIKSQSIQKYLGVPKFRYGRTEEKDRIGLTTGLAWTEVGGELLQTEATVMPGKGNLVLTGKLGEVMQESAQAALSYVRSRATRLKLPENFYEKADLHIHVPEGAIPKDGPSAGITLATSIVSALIRKPVNRDIAMTGEITLRGRVLPIGGLKEKILAAHRGGVSKVLIPLENKKDIEEIPKKILKKVEIVLVEHMDDVLTHALLLIEGEALFVPEEECEPFCVSKPAHEITRPATEMLAH
;
A
#
# COMPACT_ATOMS: atom_id res chain seq x y z
N ILE A 1 -25.02 8.17 3.94
CA ILE A 1 -25.47 7.00 3.14
C ILE A 1 -24.28 6.43 2.39
N ILE A 2 -23.64 7.17 1.49
CA ILE A 2 -22.56 6.70 0.60
C ILE A 2 -21.49 5.89 1.36
N ARG A 3 -20.96 6.41 2.46
CA ARG A 3 -19.89 5.74 3.23
C ARG A 3 -20.23 4.37 3.79
N ASN A 4 -21.49 4.13 4.14
CA ASN A 4 -21.83 2.98 4.99
C ASN A 4 -22.87 2.05 4.38
N PHE A 5 -23.56 2.48 3.31
CA PHE A 5 -24.69 1.73 2.76
C PHE A 5 -24.55 1.44 1.26
N THR A 6 -23.58 2.06 0.57
CA THR A 6 -23.35 1.81 -0.86
C THR A 6 -21.86 1.55 -1.15
N LYS A 7 -21.59 0.67 -2.12
CA LYS A 7 -20.27 0.41 -2.70
C LYS A 7 -20.51 0.12 -4.19
N GLU A 8 -20.31 1.12 -5.03
CA GLU A 8 -20.65 1.06 -6.45
C GLU A 8 -19.89 2.12 -7.25
N ALA A 9 -19.68 1.87 -8.55
CA ALA A 9 -19.07 2.84 -9.47
C ALA A 9 -20.01 4.00 -9.85
N GLY A 10 -21.33 3.78 -9.76
CA GLY A 10 -22.35 4.77 -10.09
C GLY A 10 -23.13 5.27 -8.86
N VAL A 11 -24.40 5.61 -9.05
CA VAL A 11 -25.29 6.15 -8.01
C VAL A 11 -26.60 5.38 -7.87
N ARG A 12 -26.74 4.23 -8.52
CA ARG A 12 -28.00 3.46 -8.56
C ARG A 12 -28.40 2.90 -7.23
N ASN A 13 -27.46 2.39 -6.46
CA ASN A 13 -27.73 1.89 -5.11
C ASN A 13 -27.99 3.04 -4.14
N LEU A 14 -27.28 4.17 -4.29
CA LEU A 14 -27.56 5.39 -3.55
C LEU A 14 -29.02 5.85 -3.75
N GLU A 15 -29.48 5.89 -4.98
CA GLU A 15 -30.87 6.21 -5.30
C GLU A 15 -31.85 5.24 -4.63
N ARG A 16 -31.57 3.93 -4.68
CA ARG A 16 -32.40 2.90 -4.02
C ARG A 16 -32.47 3.07 -2.51
N GLU A 17 -31.33 3.36 -1.86
CA GLU A 17 -31.30 3.58 -0.42
C GLU A 17 -32.06 4.88 -0.03
N ILE A 18 -31.92 5.96 -0.81
CA ILE A 18 -32.69 7.18 -0.62
C ILE A 18 -34.20 6.89 -0.80
N SER A 19 -34.59 6.20 -1.85
CA SER A 19 -35.99 5.80 -2.08
C SER A 19 -36.55 4.93 -0.95
N SER A 20 -35.71 4.06 -0.37
CA SER A 20 -36.10 3.25 0.79
C SER A 20 -36.39 4.13 2.01
N ILE A 21 -35.57 5.14 2.26
CA ILE A 21 -35.81 6.13 3.34
C ILE A 21 -37.13 6.87 3.07
N CYS A 22 -37.33 7.40 1.85
CA CYS A 22 -38.53 8.13 1.48
C CYS A 22 -39.80 7.29 1.70
N ARG A 23 -39.81 6.02 1.28
CA ARG A 23 -40.95 5.11 1.50
C ARG A 23 -41.24 4.90 2.98
N LYS A 24 -40.23 4.74 3.84
CA LYS A 24 -40.40 4.57 5.27
C LYS A 24 -40.89 5.85 5.96
N VAL A 25 -40.46 7.01 5.48
CA VAL A 25 -40.97 8.32 5.94
C VAL A 25 -42.41 8.50 5.53
N ALA A 26 -42.78 8.25 4.26
CA ALA A 26 -44.16 8.32 3.79
C ALA A 26 -45.10 7.46 4.63
N LYS A 27 -44.69 6.21 4.93
CA LYS A 27 -45.45 5.34 5.84
C LYS A 27 -45.68 5.96 7.24
N GLN A 28 -44.67 6.68 7.77
CA GLN A 28 -44.83 7.36 9.08
C GLN A 28 -45.78 8.55 8.99
N VAL A 29 -45.70 9.35 7.91
CA VAL A 29 -46.59 10.49 7.68
C VAL A 29 -48.04 10.03 7.53
N VAL A 30 -48.29 8.95 6.78
CA VAL A 30 -49.65 8.37 6.66
C VAL A 30 -50.21 7.92 8.00
N ARG A 31 -49.38 7.37 8.88
CA ARG A 31 -49.81 6.89 10.21
C ARG A 31 -50.02 8.01 11.24
N ARG A 32 -49.24 9.10 11.16
CA ARG A 32 -49.23 10.17 12.16
C ARG A 32 -49.98 11.43 11.74
N GLY A 33 -50.40 11.50 10.48
CA GLY A 33 -51.10 12.66 9.89
C GLY A 33 -50.12 13.53 9.05
N LYS A 34 -50.73 14.27 8.11
CA LYS A 34 -50.02 15.07 7.10
C LYS A 34 -49.16 16.21 7.68
N GLU A 35 -49.47 16.68 8.87
CA GLU A 35 -48.75 17.74 9.57
C GLU A 35 -47.40 17.26 10.16
N THR A 36 -47.11 15.98 10.06
CA THR A 36 -45.89 15.39 10.62
C THR A 36 -44.65 15.83 9.83
N LYS A 37 -43.78 16.61 10.43
CA LYS A 37 -42.50 17.01 9.87
C LYS A 37 -41.40 16.04 10.37
N ILE A 38 -40.72 15.41 9.45
CA ILE A 38 -39.63 14.46 9.76
C ILE A 38 -38.30 15.00 9.17
N GLN A 39 -37.36 15.28 10.05
CA GLN A 39 -36.00 15.66 9.65
C GLN A 39 -35.08 14.46 9.77
N ILE A 40 -34.39 14.11 8.69
CA ILE A 40 -33.43 13.01 8.65
C ILE A 40 -32.02 13.59 8.81
N LYS A 41 -31.35 13.23 9.90
CA LYS A 41 -29.97 13.58 10.19
C LYS A 41 -29.09 12.34 10.00
N SER A 42 -27.76 12.52 9.84
CA SER A 42 -26.80 11.41 9.69
C SER A 42 -26.94 10.33 10.77
N GLN A 43 -27.18 10.75 12.02
CA GLN A 43 -27.38 9.85 13.15
C GLN A 43 -28.65 9.02 13.06
N SER A 44 -29.70 9.51 12.34
CA SER A 44 -30.98 8.81 12.20
C SER A 44 -31.03 7.85 11.01
N ILE A 45 -30.04 7.83 10.14
CA ILE A 45 -30.00 6.99 8.92
C ILE A 45 -30.14 5.51 9.28
N GLN A 46 -29.46 5.06 10.33
CA GLN A 46 -29.51 3.66 10.77
C GLN A 46 -30.94 3.20 11.15
N LYS A 47 -31.78 4.10 11.63
CA LYS A 47 -33.20 3.84 11.92
C LYS A 47 -33.97 3.41 10.65
N TYR A 48 -33.54 3.94 9.48
CA TYR A 48 -34.18 3.70 8.20
C TYR A 48 -33.50 2.59 7.38
N LEU A 49 -32.18 2.53 7.41
CA LEU A 49 -31.42 1.61 6.55
C LEU A 49 -30.86 0.40 7.31
N GLY A 50 -30.94 0.38 8.64
CA GLY A 50 -30.39 -0.71 9.46
C GLY A 50 -28.92 -0.54 9.77
N VAL A 51 -28.25 -1.65 10.02
CA VAL A 51 -26.81 -1.67 10.34
C VAL A 51 -25.99 -1.26 9.12
N PRO A 52 -24.92 -0.44 9.29
CA PRO A 52 -24.00 -0.11 8.21
C PRO A 52 -23.47 -1.36 7.52
N LYS A 53 -23.62 -1.42 6.19
CA LYS A 53 -23.21 -2.58 5.37
C LYS A 53 -21.71 -2.57 5.10
N PHE A 54 -21.12 -1.37 5.02
CA PHE A 54 -19.71 -1.18 4.66
C PHE A 54 -19.00 -0.37 5.74
N ARG A 55 -17.80 -0.82 6.07
CA ARG A 55 -16.83 -0.05 6.83
C ARG A 55 -15.63 0.13 5.91
N TYR A 56 -15.34 1.37 5.53
CA TYR A 56 -14.09 1.62 4.84
C TYR A 56 -12.95 1.37 5.81
N GLY A 57 -11.89 0.71 5.31
CA GLY A 57 -10.67 0.49 6.06
C GLY A 57 -10.23 1.79 6.73
N ARG A 58 -9.91 1.71 7.99
CA ARG A 58 -9.21 2.75 8.73
C ARG A 58 -7.76 2.34 8.79
N THR A 59 -6.87 3.31 8.83
CA THR A 59 -5.50 3.05 9.27
C THR A 59 -5.52 2.41 10.65
N GLU A 60 -4.52 1.62 10.94
CA GLU A 60 -4.34 1.04 12.28
C GLU A 60 -4.30 2.12 13.36
N GLU A 61 -4.69 1.77 14.57
CA GLU A 61 -4.66 2.70 15.71
C GLU A 61 -3.26 2.90 16.28
N LYS A 62 -2.32 2.02 15.95
CA LYS A 62 -0.94 2.04 16.46
C LYS A 62 0.05 1.68 15.36
N ASP A 63 1.26 2.24 15.49
CA ASP A 63 2.40 1.83 14.67
C ASP A 63 2.78 0.38 15.02
N ARG A 64 2.95 -0.45 13.99
CA ARG A 64 3.23 -1.87 14.16
C ARG A 64 4.41 -2.33 13.31
N ILE A 65 5.11 -3.33 13.81
CA ILE A 65 6.17 -4.02 13.09
C ILE A 65 5.53 -4.95 12.07
N GLY A 66 6.04 -4.93 10.83
CA GLY A 66 5.59 -5.81 9.77
C GLY A 66 4.23 -5.44 9.15
N LEU A 67 3.57 -4.39 9.60
CA LEU A 67 2.27 -3.96 9.08
C LEU A 67 2.39 -2.66 8.30
N THR A 68 2.03 -2.69 7.03
CA THR A 68 2.14 -1.56 6.11
C THR A 68 0.80 -1.32 5.41
N THR A 69 0.46 -0.06 5.19
CA THR A 69 -0.74 0.34 4.45
C THR A 69 -0.38 0.64 3.01
N GLY A 70 -0.87 -0.17 2.09
CA GLY A 70 -0.83 0.06 0.65
C GLY A 70 -2.12 0.68 0.13
N LEU A 71 -2.14 0.99 -1.16
CA LEU A 71 -3.28 1.54 -1.87
C LEU A 71 -3.59 0.69 -3.10
N ALA A 72 -4.83 0.24 -3.20
CA ALA A 72 -5.35 -0.51 -4.34
C ALA A 72 -6.38 0.30 -5.12
N TRP A 73 -6.47 0.05 -6.41
CA TRP A 73 -7.53 0.51 -7.28
C TRP A 73 -8.49 -0.64 -7.57
N THR A 74 -9.79 -0.36 -7.57
CA THR A 74 -10.84 -1.30 -7.94
C THR A 74 -11.86 -0.59 -8.83
N GLU A 75 -12.70 -1.35 -9.52
CA GLU A 75 -13.79 -0.79 -10.36
C GLU A 75 -14.75 0.13 -9.58
N VAL A 76 -14.83 -0.03 -8.28
CA VAL A 76 -15.68 0.79 -7.41
C VAL A 76 -14.91 1.91 -6.68
N GLY A 77 -13.65 2.12 -7.04
CA GLY A 77 -12.78 3.18 -6.51
C GLY A 77 -11.54 2.64 -5.80
N GLY A 78 -10.81 3.53 -5.12
CA GLY A 78 -9.63 3.13 -4.38
C GLY A 78 -9.96 2.55 -3.00
N GLU A 79 -9.08 1.68 -2.51
CA GLU A 79 -9.17 1.04 -1.18
C GLU A 79 -7.81 1.05 -0.48
N LEU A 80 -7.84 1.00 0.86
CA LEU A 80 -6.63 0.73 1.65
C LEU A 80 -6.35 -0.77 1.63
N LEU A 81 -5.11 -1.12 1.41
CA LEU A 81 -4.62 -2.49 1.36
C LEU A 81 -3.62 -2.70 2.49
N GLN A 82 -4.03 -3.33 3.56
CA GLN A 82 -3.10 -3.71 4.62
C GLN A 82 -2.26 -4.90 4.19
N THR A 83 -0.99 -4.88 4.53
CA THR A 83 -0.04 -5.97 4.27
C THR A 83 0.69 -6.27 5.56
N GLU A 84 0.61 -7.50 6.01
CA GLU A 84 1.25 -8.01 7.20
C GLU A 84 2.39 -8.93 6.83
N ALA A 85 3.56 -8.74 7.42
CA ALA A 85 4.69 -9.63 7.29
C ALA A 85 5.15 -10.14 8.66
N THR A 86 5.37 -11.43 8.76
CA THR A 86 5.87 -12.08 9.98
C THR A 86 7.08 -12.94 9.64
N VAL A 87 8.08 -12.89 10.52
CA VAL A 87 9.29 -13.71 10.44
C VAL A 87 9.17 -14.85 11.43
N MET A 88 9.41 -16.06 10.98
CA MET A 88 9.35 -17.29 11.77
C MET A 88 10.65 -18.08 11.60
N PRO A 89 11.07 -18.89 12.60
CA PRO A 89 12.14 -19.86 12.38
C PRO A 89 11.78 -20.79 11.22
N GLY A 90 12.72 -21.01 10.28
CA GLY A 90 12.42 -21.80 9.09
C GLY A 90 13.64 -22.10 8.24
N LYS A 91 13.41 -22.33 6.94
CA LYS A 91 14.44 -22.72 5.95
C LYS A 91 14.49 -21.82 4.74
N GLY A 92 13.98 -20.58 4.84
CA GLY A 92 13.97 -19.61 3.76
C GLY A 92 12.72 -19.59 2.88
N ASN A 93 11.62 -20.16 3.35
CA ASN A 93 10.38 -20.19 2.58
C ASN A 93 9.68 -18.84 2.62
N LEU A 94 9.10 -18.45 1.48
CA LEU A 94 8.16 -17.34 1.38
C LEU A 94 6.74 -17.89 1.30
N VAL A 95 5.94 -17.64 2.34
CA VAL A 95 4.52 -18.03 2.40
C VAL A 95 3.67 -16.81 2.07
N LEU A 96 2.77 -16.93 1.11
CA LEU A 96 1.88 -15.87 0.67
C LEU A 96 0.43 -16.29 0.90
N THR A 97 -0.35 -15.44 1.59
CA THR A 97 -1.77 -15.67 1.83
C THR A 97 -2.58 -14.39 1.62
N GLY A 98 -3.90 -14.52 1.39
CA GLY A 98 -4.79 -13.39 1.14
C GLY A 98 -5.37 -13.36 -0.27
N LYS A 99 -5.33 -14.51 -1.00
CA LYS A 99 -5.87 -14.67 -2.35
C LYS A 99 -5.20 -13.72 -3.35
N LEU A 100 -3.85 -13.74 -3.35
CA LEU A 100 -3.01 -12.94 -4.21
C LEU A 100 -2.97 -13.57 -5.61
N GLY A 101 -3.19 -12.77 -6.65
CA GLY A 101 -2.99 -13.15 -8.04
C GLY A 101 -1.50 -13.30 -8.39
N GLU A 102 -1.22 -13.81 -9.58
CA GLU A 102 0.14 -14.16 -10.02
C GLU A 102 1.07 -12.96 -10.02
N VAL A 103 0.63 -11.81 -10.55
CA VAL A 103 1.44 -10.58 -10.61
C VAL A 103 1.81 -10.09 -9.21
N MET A 104 0.88 -10.16 -8.27
CA MET A 104 1.15 -9.75 -6.89
C MET A 104 2.08 -10.73 -6.16
N GLN A 105 2.03 -12.03 -6.47
CA GLN A 105 2.97 -13.03 -5.96
C GLN A 105 4.39 -12.80 -6.50
N GLU A 106 4.54 -12.51 -7.80
CA GLU A 106 5.81 -12.11 -8.40
C GLU A 106 6.36 -10.82 -7.78
N SER A 107 5.50 -9.85 -7.53
CA SER A 107 5.87 -8.61 -6.83
C SER A 107 6.40 -8.87 -5.42
N ALA A 108 5.83 -9.85 -4.69
CA ALA A 108 6.34 -10.26 -3.39
C ALA A 108 7.71 -10.94 -3.48
N GLN A 109 7.94 -11.74 -4.51
CA GLN A 109 9.25 -12.36 -4.78
C GLN A 109 10.31 -11.32 -5.15
N ALA A 110 9.95 -10.33 -5.98
CA ALA A 110 10.82 -9.22 -6.34
C ALA A 110 11.17 -8.38 -5.10
N ALA A 111 10.20 -8.10 -4.24
CA ALA A 111 10.40 -7.39 -2.98
C ALA A 111 11.37 -8.14 -2.05
N LEU A 112 11.19 -9.46 -1.89
CA LEU A 112 12.11 -10.28 -1.09
C LEU A 112 13.52 -10.29 -1.69
N SER A 113 13.64 -10.42 -3.01
CA SER A 113 14.93 -10.41 -3.72
C SER A 113 15.66 -9.07 -3.50
N TYR A 114 14.95 -7.94 -3.59
CA TYR A 114 15.50 -6.63 -3.25
C TYR A 114 16.00 -6.59 -1.80
N VAL A 115 15.20 -7.04 -0.82
CA VAL A 115 15.59 -7.04 0.60
C VAL A 115 16.83 -7.90 0.83
N ARG A 116 16.91 -9.07 0.19
CA ARG A 116 18.10 -9.94 0.26
C ARG A 116 19.34 -9.27 -0.31
N SER A 117 19.23 -8.57 -1.44
CA SER A 117 20.33 -7.82 -2.04
C SER A 117 20.81 -6.64 -1.18
N ARG A 118 19.99 -6.16 -0.25
CA ARG A 118 20.28 -5.05 0.69
C ARG A 118 20.59 -5.52 2.11
N ALA A 119 20.70 -6.84 2.33
CA ALA A 119 20.85 -7.42 3.67
C ALA A 119 21.97 -6.75 4.49
N THR A 120 23.18 -6.64 3.95
CA THR A 120 24.34 -6.00 4.60
C THR A 120 24.03 -4.55 4.95
N ARG A 121 23.49 -3.76 4.02
CA ARG A 121 23.10 -2.36 4.26
C ARG A 121 22.05 -2.20 5.36
N LEU A 122 21.13 -3.18 5.47
CA LEU A 122 20.06 -3.22 6.47
C LEU A 122 20.53 -3.86 7.80
N LYS A 123 21.81 -4.15 7.95
CA LYS A 123 22.38 -4.83 9.14
C LYS A 123 21.75 -6.18 9.44
N LEU A 124 21.26 -6.88 8.41
CA LEU A 124 20.73 -8.22 8.54
C LEU A 124 21.88 -9.25 8.48
N PRO A 125 21.78 -10.37 9.20
CA PRO A 125 22.72 -11.48 9.04
C PRO A 125 22.80 -11.96 7.59
N GLU A 126 23.97 -12.27 7.07
CA GLU A 126 24.17 -12.69 5.67
C GLU A 126 23.29 -13.87 5.26
N ASN A 127 23.05 -14.79 6.19
CA ASN A 127 22.26 -15.99 5.94
C ASN A 127 20.87 -15.95 6.61
N PHE A 128 20.31 -14.75 6.87
CA PHE A 128 18.99 -14.64 7.51
C PHE A 128 17.91 -15.44 6.77
N TYR A 129 17.99 -15.49 5.44
CA TYR A 129 17.04 -16.19 4.59
C TYR A 129 17.13 -17.71 4.67
N GLU A 130 18.22 -18.29 5.23
CA GLU A 130 18.35 -19.75 5.41
C GLU A 130 17.74 -20.23 6.74
N LYS A 131 17.53 -19.33 7.68
CA LYS A 131 17.11 -19.62 9.06
C LYS A 131 15.74 -19.08 9.40
N ALA A 132 15.12 -18.34 8.49
CA ALA A 132 13.84 -17.69 8.72
C ALA A 132 12.89 -17.88 7.54
N ASP A 133 11.68 -18.32 7.81
CA ASP A 133 10.57 -18.27 6.88
C ASP A 133 9.87 -16.91 7.01
N LEU A 134 9.43 -16.39 5.89
CA LEU A 134 8.65 -15.15 5.81
C LEU A 134 7.22 -15.48 5.42
N HIS A 135 6.27 -15.01 6.20
CA HIS A 135 4.86 -15.11 5.86
C HIS A 135 4.30 -13.71 5.61
N ILE A 136 3.82 -13.48 4.39
CA ILE A 136 3.11 -12.26 4.02
C ILE A 136 1.63 -12.59 3.90
N HIS A 137 0.82 -11.83 4.62
CA HIS A 137 -0.63 -11.93 4.57
C HIS A 137 -1.25 -10.60 4.15
N VAL A 138 -2.19 -10.66 3.20
CA VAL A 138 -3.00 -9.51 2.83
C VAL A 138 -4.45 -9.83 3.20
N PRO A 139 -4.99 -9.23 4.28
CA PRO A 139 -6.32 -9.51 4.79
C PRO A 139 -7.43 -9.34 3.74
N GLU A 140 -8.68 -9.71 4.12
CA GLU A 140 -9.84 -9.74 3.24
C GLU A 140 -9.73 -10.77 2.11
N GLY A 141 -9.37 -12.01 2.45
CA GLY A 141 -9.18 -13.12 1.51
C GLY A 141 -10.41 -13.50 0.65
N ALA A 142 -11.58 -12.94 0.92
CA ALA A 142 -12.75 -13.10 0.06
C ALA A 142 -12.61 -12.34 -1.28
N ILE A 143 -11.82 -11.27 -1.31
CA ILE A 143 -11.63 -10.42 -2.50
C ILE A 143 -10.27 -10.77 -3.12
N PRO A 144 -10.23 -11.24 -4.39
CA PRO A 144 -8.97 -11.42 -5.11
C PRO A 144 -8.22 -10.09 -5.23
N LYS A 145 -6.89 -10.15 -5.06
CA LYS A 145 -6.01 -8.98 -5.17
C LYS A 145 -4.89 -9.31 -6.13
N ASP A 146 -4.70 -8.44 -7.11
CA ASP A 146 -3.63 -8.62 -8.09
C ASP A 146 -3.05 -7.27 -8.53
N GLY A 147 -1.84 -7.33 -9.10
CA GLY A 147 -1.16 -6.18 -9.66
C GLY A 147 0.18 -5.85 -8.99
N PRO A 148 1.08 -5.16 -9.71
CA PRO A 148 2.45 -4.91 -9.27
C PRO A 148 2.57 -3.73 -8.30
N SER A 149 1.53 -2.88 -8.18
CA SER A 149 1.58 -1.60 -7.45
C SER A 149 1.70 -1.73 -5.91
N ALA A 150 1.69 -2.96 -5.38
CA ALA A 150 1.93 -3.26 -3.97
C ALA A 150 3.42 -3.53 -3.66
N GLY A 151 4.31 -3.48 -4.65
CA GLY A 151 5.71 -3.87 -4.50
C GLY A 151 6.44 -3.15 -3.36
N ILE A 152 6.36 -1.83 -3.30
CA ILE A 152 6.98 -1.06 -2.22
C ILE A 152 6.33 -1.31 -0.85
N THR A 153 5.02 -1.61 -0.83
CA THR A 153 4.30 -1.96 0.40
C THR A 153 4.79 -3.30 0.95
N LEU A 154 4.91 -4.30 0.08
CA LEU A 154 5.42 -5.63 0.41
C LEU A 154 6.87 -5.56 0.92
N ALA A 155 7.74 -4.83 0.21
CA ALA A 155 9.14 -4.64 0.61
C ALA A 155 9.25 -3.94 1.98
N THR A 156 8.45 -2.91 2.23
CA THR A 156 8.44 -2.19 3.51
C THR A 156 7.99 -3.10 4.66
N SER A 157 6.94 -3.92 4.46
CA SER A 157 6.48 -4.84 5.50
C SER A 157 7.52 -5.92 5.80
N ILE A 158 8.21 -6.46 4.78
CA ILE A 158 9.31 -7.43 4.95
C ILE A 158 10.46 -6.81 5.74
N VAL A 159 10.96 -5.63 5.32
CA VAL A 159 12.06 -4.94 6.00
C VAL A 159 11.68 -4.64 7.45
N SER A 160 10.51 -4.05 7.68
CA SER A 160 10.02 -3.76 9.02
C SER A 160 10.01 -4.99 9.93
N ALA A 161 9.53 -6.14 9.42
CA ALA A 161 9.49 -7.40 10.17
C ALA A 161 10.90 -7.93 10.49
N LEU A 162 11.83 -7.85 9.53
CA LEU A 162 13.20 -8.35 9.69
C LEU A 162 14.04 -7.49 10.65
N ILE A 163 14.00 -6.16 10.49
CA ILE A 163 14.78 -5.25 11.35
C ILE A 163 14.05 -4.87 12.66
N ARG A 164 12.79 -5.35 12.81
CA ARG A 164 11.92 -5.11 13.97
C ARG A 164 11.67 -3.62 14.27
N LYS A 165 11.51 -2.82 13.22
CA LYS A 165 11.15 -1.40 13.32
C LYS A 165 9.69 -1.20 12.89
N PRO A 166 8.89 -0.46 13.68
CA PRO A 166 7.49 -0.23 13.32
C PRO A 166 7.38 0.69 12.11
N VAL A 167 6.30 0.47 11.35
CA VAL A 167 5.90 1.35 10.25
C VAL A 167 4.96 2.42 10.78
N ASN A 168 5.14 3.65 10.32
CA ASN A 168 4.26 4.76 10.66
C ASN A 168 2.85 4.51 10.08
N ARG A 169 1.86 4.39 10.93
CA ARG A 169 0.44 4.12 10.58
C ARG A 169 -0.21 5.21 9.73
N ASP A 170 0.28 6.45 9.83
CA ASP A 170 -0.29 7.59 9.13
C ASP A 170 0.22 7.70 7.68
N ILE A 171 1.06 6.75 7.26
CA ILE A 171 1.62 6.65 5.90
C ILE A 171 0.97 5.51 5.14
N ALA A 172 0.56 5.80 3.90
CA ALA A 172 0.25 4.78 2.91
C ALA A 172 1.18 4.92 1.71
N MET A 173 1.28 3.86 0.92
CA MET A 173 2.19 3.84 -0.22
C MET A 173 1.65 3.04 -1.38
N THR A 174 2.13 3.35 -2.58
CA THR A 174 1.85 2.58 -3.79
C THR A 174 2.99 2.76 -4.77
N GLY A 175 3.44 1.68 -5.37
CA GLY A 175 4.53 1.68 -6.34
C GLY A 175 4.93 0.26 -6.70
N GLU A 176 5.31 0.03 -7.94
CA GLU A 176 5.97 -1.20 -8.35
C GLU A 176 7.46 -1.13 -8.00
N ILE A 177 8.05 -2.26 -7.61
CA ILE A 177 9.46 -2.34 -7.25
C ILE A 177 10.23 -3.17 -8.27
N THR A 178 11.44 -2.72 -8.62
CA THR A 178 12.40 -3.52 -9.37
C THR A 178 13.39 -4.22 -8.44
N LEU A 179 14.12 -5.23 -8.95
CA LEU A 179 15.16 -5.92 -8.19
C LEU A 179 16.29 -4.99 -7.71
N ARG A 180 16.45 -3.83 -8.35
CA ARG A 180 17.44 -2.80 -7.98
C ARG A 180 16.89 -1.73 -7.05
N GLY A 181 15.61 -1.85 -6.64
CA GLY A 181 14.96 -0.90 -5.75
C GLY A 181 14.36 0.34 -6.41
N ARG A 182 14.39 0.47 -7.75
CA ARG A 182 13.66 1.58 -8.41
C ARG A 182 12.16 1.41 -8.19
N VAL A 183 11.51 2.54 -7.97
CA VAL A 183 10.05 2.60 -7.82
C VAL A 183 9.44 3.04 -9.15
N LEU A 184 8.64 2.17 -9.76
CA LEU A 184 8.02 2.38 -11.06
C LEU A 184 6.60 2.93 -10.92
N PRO A 185 6.11 3.65 -11.95
CA PRO A 185 4.80 4.31 -11.94
C PRO A 185 3.63 3.31 -11.89
N ILE A 186 2.51 3.80 -11.40
CA ILE A 186 1.28 3.02 -11.21
C ILE A 186 0.06 3.71 -11.84
N GLY A 187 -1.01 2.94 -12.05
CA GLY A 187 -2.30 3.47 -12.47
C GLY A 187 -3.24 3.78 -11.29
N GLY A 188 -4.31 4.55 -11.58
CA GLY A 188 -5.37 4.83 -10.63
C GLY A 188 -4.95 5.69 -9.44
N LEU A 189 -4.00 6.62 -9.62
CA LEU A 189 -3.47 7.44 -8.53
C LEU A 189 -4.57 8.26 -7.84
N LYS A 190 -5.45 8.87 -8.61
CA LYS A 190 -6.56 9.68 -8.08
C LYS A 190 -7.43 8.90 -7.11
N GLU A 191 -7.89 7.72 -7.50
CA GLU A 191 -8.73 6.85 -6.67
C GLU A 191 -7.99 6.39 -5.41
N LYS A 192 -6.71 6.08 -5.53
CA LYS A 192 -5.84 5.68 -4.43
C LYS A 192 -5.68 6.80 -3.40
N ILE A 193 -5.42 8.02 -3.84
CA ILE A 193 -5.30 9.19 -2.93
C ILE A 193 -6.65 9.53 -2.26
N LEU A 194 -7.75 9.41 -3.00
CA LEU A 194 -9.09 9.56 -2.41
C LEU A 194 -9.37 8.50 -1.34
N ALA A 195 -8.90 7.26 -1.53
CA ALA A 195 -9.01 6.20 -0.53
C ALA A 195 -8.15 6.50 0.70
N ALA A 196 -6.92 6.93 0.53
CA ALA A 196 -6.03 7.34 1.60
C ALA A 196 -6.66 8.45 2.46
N HIS A 197 -7.17 9.49 1.83
CA HIS A 197 -7.89 10.57 2.52
C HIS A 197 -9.11 10.07 3.29
N ARG A 198 -9.92 9.15 2.70
CA ARG A 198 -11.10 8.57 3.39
C ARG A 198 -10.71 7.71 4.58
N GLY A 199 -9.58 7.01 4.49
CA GLY A 199 -9.04 6.16 5.54
C GLY A 199 -8.36 6.93 6.68
N GLY A 200 -8.13 8.24 6.51
CA GLY A 200 -7.48 9.08 7.52
C GLY A 200 -5.96 9.11 7.42
N VAL A 201 -5.39 8.62 6.30
CA VAL A 201 -3.96 8.71 6.01
C VAL A 201 -3.56 10.18 5.82
N SER A 202 -2.47 10.59 6.44
CA SER A 202 -1.96 11.96 6.34
C SER A 202 -0.85 12.11 5.28
N LYS A 203 -0.11 11.04 4.98
CA LYS A 203 1.02 11.05 4.04
C LYS A 203 0.95 9.87 3.08
N VAL A 204 1.19 10.09 1.80
CA VAL A 204 1.23 9.03 0.78
C VAL A 204 2.52 9.09 -0.01
N LEU A 205 3.23 7.96 -0.07
CA LEU A 205 4.41 7.79 -0.89
C LEU A 205 3.99 7.26 -2.27
N ILE A 206 4.40 7.96 -3.33
CA ILE A 206 4.08 7.61 -4.71
C ILE A 206 5.32 7.70 -5.60
N PRO A 207 5.36 6.97 -6.71
CA PRO A 207 6.48 7.05 -7.65
C PRO A 207 6.65 8.47 -8.21
N LEU A 208 7.90 8.93 -8.39
CA LEU A 208 8.20 10.24 -8.97
C LEU A 208 7.54 10.43 -10.33
N GLU A 209 7.51 9.40 -11.16
CA GLU A 209 6.92 9.46 -12.50
C GLU A 209 5.40 9.72 -12.50
N ASN A 210 4.71 9.46 -11.38
CA ASN A 210 3.30 9.81 -11.19
C ASN A 210 3.07 11.28 -10.79
N LYS A 211 4.11 12.11 -10.74
CA LYS A 211 3.97 13.56 -10.44
C LYS A 211 2.95 14.23 -11.36
N LYS A 212 2.91 13.86 -12.63
CA LYS A 212 1.95 14.38 -13.62
C LYS A 212 0.50 14.10 -13.25
N ASP A 213 0.22 12.95 -12.62
CA ASP A 213 -1.14 12.51 -12.31
C ASP A 213 -1.72 13.24 -11.08
N ILE A 214 -0.87 13.96 -10.33
CA ILE A 214 -1.30 14.77 -9.17
C ILE A 214 -2.28 15.88 -9.59
N GLU A 215 -2.16 16.40 -10.81
CA GLU A 215 -3.03 17.45 -11.33
C GLU A 215 -4.50 17.02 -11.41
N GLU A 216 -4.78 15.73 -11.55
CA GLU A 216 -6.13 15.17 -11.56
C GLU A 216 -6.78 15.11 -10.17
N ILE A 217 -6.00 15.30 -9.10
CA ILE A 217 -6.48 15.18 -7.73
C ILE A 217 -7.10 16.51 -7.28
N PRO A 218 -8.31 16.50 -6.70
CA PRO A 218 -8.93 17.72 -6.22
C PRO A 218 -8.05 18.47 -5.21
N LYS A 219 -7.83 19.77 -5.42
CA LYS A 219 -6.99 20.63 -4.55
C LYS A 219 -7.38 20.56 -3.06
N LYS A 220 -8.67 20.33 -2.76
CA LYS A 220 -9.18 20.17 -1.39
C LYS A 220 -8.60 18.93 -0.70
N ILE A 221 -8.29 17.89 -1.45
CA ILE A 221 -7.69 16.65 -0.94
C ILE A 221 -6.20 16.85 -0.73
N LEU A 222 -5.50 17.45 -1.70
CA LEU A 222 -4.07 17.76 -1.61
C LEU A 222 -3.69 18.66 -0.42
N LYS A 223 -4.65 19.45 0.10
CA LYS A 223 -4.45 20.22 1.35
C LYS A 223 -4.49 19.37 2.61
N LYS A 224 -4.94 18.12 2.54
CA LYS A 224 -5.15 17.23 3.69
C LYS A 224 -4.27 16.00 3.68
N VAL A 225 -3.72 15.66 2.54
CA VAL A 225 -2.85 14.50 2.33
C VAL A 225 -1.54 15.01 1.75
N GLU A 226 -0.47 14.83 2.47
CA GLU A 226 0.89 15.11 2.00
C GLU A 226 1.29 14.03 0.99
N ILE A 227 1.74 14.46 -0.19
CA ILE A 227 2.25 13.54 -1.21
C ILE A 227 3.77 13.65 -1.26
N VAL A 228 4.43 12.51 -1.07
CA VAL A 228 5.89 12.41 -1.17
C VAL A 228 6.23 11.59 -2.41
N LEU A 229 7.06 12.17 -3.25
CA LEU A 229 7.57 11.53 -4.47
C LEU A 229 8.82 10.72 -4.13
N VAL A 230 8.88 9.47 -4.55
CA VAL A 230 10.00 8.56 -4.31
C VAL A 230 10.48 7.94 -5.61
N GLU A 231 11.78 7.79 -5.76
CA GLU A 231 12.42 7.15 -6.92
C GLU A 231 12.97 5.77 -6.57
N HIS A 232 13.38 5.61 -5.32
CA HIS A 232 14.04 4.40 -4.84
C HIS A 232 13.40 3.88 -3.56
N MET A 233 13.50 2.58 -3.36
CA MET A 233 12.95 1.91 -2.17
C MET A 233 13.63 2.37 -0.87
N ASP A 234 14.90 2.78 -0.92
CA ASP A 234 15.61 3.32 0.24
C ASP A 234 14.93 4.61 0.76
N ASP A 235 14.41 5.45 -0.16
CA ASP A 235 13.63 6.66 0.20
C ASP A 235 12.32 6.25 0.88
N VAL A 236 11.64 5.24 0.32
CA VAL A 236 10.39 4.71 0.89
C VAL A 236 10.61 4.24 2.33
N LEU A 237 11.65 3.45 2.57
CA LEU A 237 11.97 2.94 3.90
C LEU A 237 12.30 4.05 4.90
N THR A 238 13.06 5.06 4.46
CA THR A 238 13.42 6.22 5.30
C THR A 238 12.19 7.01 5.72
N HIS A 239 11.21 7.15 4.86
CA HIS A 239 9.96 7.85 5.19
C HIS A 239 8.99 7.00 6.01
N ALA A 240 8.94 5.69 5.77
CA ALA A 240 7.92 4.81 6.32
C ALA A 240 8.26 4.24 7.70
N LEU A 241 9.55 3.97 7.96
CA LEU A 241 9.99 3.32 9.20
C LEU A 241 10.24 4.33 10.31
N LEU A 242 9.83 3.98 11.52
CA LEU A 242 10.09 4.76 12.72
C LEU A 242 11.40 4.29 13.35
N LEU A 243 12.40 5.14 13.28
CA LEU A 243 13.73 4.92 13.87
C LEU A 243 13.85 5.69 15.17
N ILE A 244 14.76 5.23 16.06
CA ILE A 244 15.13 5.96 17.25
C ILE A 244 16.01 7.15 16.84
N GLU A 245 15.92 8.24 17.56
CA GLU A 245 16.71 9.44 17.26
C GLU A 245 18.22 9.10 17.23
N GLY A 246 18.88 9.48 16.14
CA GLY A 246 20.31 9.16 15.90
C GLY A 246 20.55 7.77 15.30
N GLU A 247 19.53 6.94 15.06
CA GLU A 247 19.67 5.63 14.43
C GLU A 247 19.70 5.76 12.92
N ALA A 248 20.76 5.26 12.26
CA ALA A 248 20.84 5.14 10.80
C ALA A 248 20.21 3.82 10.35
N LEU A 249 19.28 3.91 9.39
CA LEU A 249 18.63 2.74 8.78
C LEU A 249 19.64 1.91 7.99
N PHE A 250 20.48 2.58 7.22
CA PHE A 250 21.44 1.93 6.32
C PHE A 250 22.87 2.13 6.80
N VAL A 251 23.68 1.10 6.58
CA VAL A 251 25.14 1.23 6.62
C VAL A 251 25.61 1.95 5.34
N PRO A 252 26.60 2.86 5.40
CA PRO A 252 27.21 3.45 4.22
C PRO A 252 27.70 2.38 3.23
N GLU A 253 27.62 2.65 1.94
CA GLU A 253 28.03 1.68 0.90
C GLU A 253 29.52 1.32 0.99
N GLU A 254 30.34 2.26 1.42
CA GLU A 254 31.77 2.09 1.62
C GLU A 254 32.13 1.07 2.73
N GLU A 255 31.21 0.83 3.67
CA GLU A 255 31.36 -0.14 4.76
C GLU A 255 30.77 -1.51 4.41
N CYS A 256 30.13 -1.66 3.26
CA CYS A 256 29.57 -2.92 2.81
C CYS A 256 30.67 -3.72 2.10
N GLU A 257 31.13 -4.82 2.70
CA GLU A 257 32.00 -5.74 1.97
C GLU A 257 31.25 -6.26 0.73
N PRO A 258 31.89 -6.18 -0.46
CA PRO A 258 31.28 -6.76 -1.65
C PRO A 258 31.08 -8.26 -1.41
N PHE A 259 29.90 -8.78 -1.74
CA PHE A 259 29.65 -10.21 -1.73
C PHE A 259 30.72 -10.88 -2.59
N CYS A 260 31.70 -11.53 -1.96
CA CYS A 260 32.86 -12.13 -2.63
C CYS A 260 32.40 -13.24 -3.56
N VAL A 261 32.13 -12.89 -4.80
CA VAL A 261 32.31 -13.82 -5.92
C VAL A 261 33.82 -13.93 -6.11
N SER A 262 34.37 -15.02 -5.62
CA SER A 262 35.78 -15.34 -5.76
C SER A 262 36.28 -15.13 -7.21
N LYS A 263 37.28 -14.26 -7.34
CA LYS A 263 38.11 -13.86 -8.47
C LYS A 263 37.63 -12.64 -9.27
N PRO A 264 38.54 -11.67 -9.46
CA PRO A 264 38.28 -10.54 -10.34
C PRO A 264 38.00 -11.07 -11.75
N ALA A 265 36.89 -10.64 -12.32
CA ALA A 265 36.67 -10.79 -13.74
C ALA A 265 37.84 -10.11 -14.45
N HIS A 266 38.57 -10.85 -15.28
CA HIS A 266 39.53 -10.26 -16.20
C HIS A 266 38.89 -9.01 -16.83
N GLU A 267 39.63 -7.92 -16.85
CA GLU A 267 39.29 -6.72 -17.61
C GLU A 267 38.80 -7.15 -19.01
N ILE A 268 37.52 -6.95 -19.24
CA ILE A 268 36.95 -7.10 -20.57
C ILE A 268 37.45 -5.87 -21.35
N THR A 269 38.62 -5.97 -21.94
CA THR A 269 39.07 -5.03 -22.95
C THR A 269 38.11 -5.14 -24.13
N ARG A 270 37.32 -4.08 -24.35
CA ARG A 270 36.53 -3.96 -25.58
C ARG A 270 37.52 -3.98 -26.76
N PRO A 271 37.35 -4.85 -27.76
CA PRO A 271 38.19 -4.79 -28.96
C PRO A 271 37.99 -3.40 -29.59
N ALA A 272 39.10 -2.75 -29.90
CA ALA A 272 39.11 -1.50 -30.64
C ALA A 272 38.37 -1.74 -31.97
N THR A 273 37.33 -0.96 -32.23
CA THR A 273 36.65 -0.96 -33.52
C THR A 273 37.63 -0.38 -34.53
N GLU A 274 38.24 -1.21 -35.34
CA GLU A 274 38.97 -0.76 -36.54
C GLU A 274 37.98 -0.01 -37.43
N MET A 275 38.18 1.29 -37.55
CA MET A 275 37.55 2.10 -38.59
C MET A 275 38.13 1.66 -39.93
N LEU A 276 37.43 0.84 -40.68
CA LEU A 276 37.68 0.64 -42.11
C LEU A 276 37.29 1.93 -42.82
N ALA A 277 38.29 2.68 -43.23
CA ALA A 277 38.19 3.70 -44.26
C ALA A 277 38.05 3.01 -45.63
N HIS A 278 36.92 3.31 -46.30
CA HIS A 278 36.82 3.33 -47.78
C HIS A 278 35.72 4.31 -48.17
#